data_932b0abd95b5b4b64fd7f0e0f4982e74
#
_entry.id   932b0abd95b5b4b64fd7f0e0f4982e74
#
_cell.length_a   1.000
_cell.length_b   1.000
_cell.length_c   1.000
_cell.angle_alpha   90.00
_cell.angle_beta   90.00
_cell.angle_gamma   90.00
#
_symmetry.space_group_name_H-M   'P 1'
#
loop_
_entity.id
_entity.type
_entity.pdbx_description
1 polymer ?
#
loop_
_entity_poly.entity_id
_entity_poly.type
_entity_poly.pdbx_seq_one_letter_code
_entity_poly.pdbx_strand_id
1 'polypeptide(L)'
;MAETINDRIKKVRLELGLSQVKFCREIFLSPGHYAGLELNNREVNNRIIKLVAVIYNVREEYLKSGKEPIFSKAPDLKLQKMIGIFQELPDDYKDCVLQQIEQLKKLRIKTDSKTNNIK
;
A
#
# COMPACT_ATOMS: atom_id res chain seq x y z
N MET A 1 27.80 6.98 5.30
CA MET A 1 26.72 7.75 5.93
C MET A 1 25.53 6.86 6.23
N ALA A 2 24.88 7.10 7.35
CA ALA A 2 23.74 6.28 7.73
C ALA A 2 22.55 6.54 6.80
N GLU A 3 21.87 5.49 6.43
CA GLU A 3 20.65 5.56 5.65
C GLU A 3 19.53 6.17 6.50
N THR A 4 18.80 7.12 5.93
CA THR A 4 17.66 7.76 6.62
C THR A 4 16.36 7.05 6.30
N ILE A 5 15.29 7.38 7.06
CA ILE A 5 13.95 6.90 6.74
C ILE A 5 13.54 7.36 5.33
N ASN A 6 13.92 8.58 4.95
CA ASN A 6 13.66 9.13 3.63
C ASN A 6 14.29 8.26 2.53
N ASP A 7 15.54 7.86 2.75
CA ASP A 7 16.24 6.98 1.80
C ASP A 7 15.56 5.63 1.67
N ARG A 8 15.06 5.10 2.77
CA ARG A 8 14.36 3.82 2.76
C ARG A 8 13.01 3.89 2.04
N ILE A 9 12.29 5.01 2.17
CA ILE A 9 11.05 5.22 1.42
C ILE A 9 11.33 5.28 -0.08
N LYS A 10 12.39 5.98 -0.48
CA LYS A 10 12.81 6.01 -1.87
C LYS A 10 13.13 4.61 -2.38
N LYS A 11 13.84 3.82 -1.58
CA LYS A 11 14.19 2.45 -1.93
C LYS A 11 12.95 1.58 -2.13
N VAL A 12 11.94 1.73 -1.25
CA VAL A 12 10.65 1.04 -1.40
C VAL A 12 10.01 1.40 -2.74
N ARG A 13 9.96 2.69 -3.07
CA ARG A 13 9.39 3.15 -4.34
C ARG A 13 10.09 2.50 -5.53
N LEU A 14 11.41 2.48 -5.51
CA LEU A 14 12.21 1.89 -6.60
C LEU A 14 12.00 0.38 -6.70
N GLU A 15 11.92 -0.31 -5.56
CA GLU A 15 11.64 -1.75 -5.54
C GLU A 15 10.27 -2.07 -6.13
N LEU A 16 9.30 -1.18 -5.95
CA LEU A 16 7.96 -1.33 -6.51
C LEU A 16 7.87 -0.90 -7.96
N GLY A 17 8.92 -0.28 -8.50
CA GLY A 17 8.94 0.20 -9.88
C GLY A 17 8.01 1.37 -10.13
N LEU A 18 7.73 2.18 -9.12
CA LEU A 18 6.79 3.29 -9.23
C LEU A 18 7.51 4.62 -9.45
N SER A 19 6.85 5.51 -10.23
CA SER A 19 7.32 6.89 -10.38
C SER A 19 7.05 7.67 -9.08
N GLN A 20 7.74 8.81 -8.91
CA GLN A 20 7.47 9.69 -7.77
C GLN A 20 6.02 10.16 -7.75
N VAL A 21 5.49 10.53 -8.92
CA VAL A 21 4.11 11.04 -9.03
C VAL A 21 3.10 9.99 -8.61
N LYS A 22 3.25 8.77 -9.11
CA LYS A 22 2.32 7.68 -8.79
C LYS A 22 2.41 7.31 -7.31
N PHE A 23 3.61 7.17 -6.78
CA PHE A 23 3.81 6.81 -5.39
C PHE A 23 3.25 7.88 -4.44
N CYS A 24 3.58 9.15 -4.68
CA CYS A 24 3.11 10.22 -3.79
C CYS A 24 1.59 10.36 -3.80
N ARG A 25 0.98 10.15 -4.97
CA ARG A 25 -0.48 10.21 -5.07
C ARG A 25 -1.15 9.14 -4.23
N GLU A 26 -0.60 7.93 -4.23
CA GLU A 26 -1.17 6.81 -3.49
C GLU A 26 -1.04 6.99 -1.98
N ILE A 27 -0.05 7.73 -1.51
CA ILE A 27 0.13 8.02 -0.08
C ILE A 27 -0.34 9.43 0.29
N PHE A 28 -1.11 10.06 -0.59
CA PHE A 28 -1.78 11.35 -0.35
C PHE A 28 -0.84 12.50 -0.07
N LEU A 29 0.28 12.56 -0.79
CA LEU A 29 1.23 13.67 -0.74
C LEU A 29 1.26 14.41 -2.07
N SER A 30 1.53 15.72 -2.01
CA SER A 30 1.78 16.48 -3.23
C SER A 30 3.14 16.09 -3.83
N PRO A 31 3.29 16.18 -5.17
CA PRO A 31 4.57 15.86 -5.79
C PRO A 31 5.75 16.68 -5.25
N GLY A 32 5.53 17.96 -4.96
CA GLY A 32 6.59 18.82 -4.40
C GLY A 32 7.01 18.38 -3.01
N HIS A 33 6.03 18.05 -2.15
CA HIS A 33 6.33 17.56 -0.81
C HIS A 33 7.11 16.25 -0.88
N TYR A 34 6.65 15.32 -1.72
CA TYR A 34 7.28 14.02 -1.84
C TYR A 34 8.70 14.12 -2.39
N ALA A 35 8.90 14.97 -3.41
CA ALA A 35 10.24 15.18 -3.95
C ALA A 35 11.19 15.69 -2.86
N GLY A 36 10.70 16.59 -1.99
CA GLY A 36 11.46 17.06 -0.85
C GLY A 36 11.82 15.96 0.13
N LEU A 37 10.90 15.01 0.33
CA LEU A 37 11.19 13.82 1.18
C LEU A 37 12.36 13.03 0.62
N GLU A 38 12.37 12.73 -0.67
CA GLU A 38 13.45 11.95 -1.27
C GLU A 38 14.79 12.67 -1.24
N LEU A 39 14.78 13.99 -1.22
CA LEU A 39 15.99 14.80 -1.12
C LEU A 39 16.44 15.07 0.32
N ASN A 40 15.76 14.45 1.30
CA ASN A 40 16.02 14.67 2.73
C ASN A 40 15.78 16.10 3.19
N ASN A 41 14.94 16.86 2.47
CA ASN A 41 14.58 18.24 2.81
C ASN A 41 13.29 18.32 3.65
N ARG A 42 12.58 17.23 3.81
CA ARG A 42 11.35 17.14 4.59
C ARG A 42 11.40 15.94 5.49
N GLU A 43 10.82 16.06 6.68
CA GLU A 43 10.77 14.96 7.62
C GLU A 43 9.65 13.97 7.27
N VAL A 44 9.89 12.69 7.55
CA VAL A 44 8.89 11.64 7.42
C VAL A 44 8.21 11.46 8.77
N ASN A 45 6.90 11.72 8.84
CA ASN A 45 6.14 11.57 10.07
C ASN A 45 5.53 10.17 10.16
N ASN A 46 4.94 9.85 11.31
CA ASN A 46 4.34 8.53 11.55
C ASN A 46 3.20 8.23 10.59
N ARG A 47 2.45 9.25 10.18
CA ARG A 47 1.35 9.06 9.22
C ARG A 47 1.87 8.51 7.90
N ILE A 48 2.96 9.08 7.39
CA ILE A 48 3.57 8.63 6.13
C ILE A 48 4.09 7.21 6.28
N ILE A 49 4.75 6.90 7.38
CA ILE A 49 5.25 5.54 7.66
C ILE A 49 4.10 4.54 7.63
N LYS A 50 3.00 4.85 8.32
CA LYS A 50 1.85 3.94 8.39
C LYS A 50 1.16 3.78 7.04
N LEU A 51 1.04 4.86 6.26
CA LEU A 51 0.45 4.79 4.92
C LEU A 51 1.27 3.89 4.00
N VAL A 52 2.58 4.07 3.97
CA VAL A 52 3.47 3.23 3.16
C VAL A 52 3.37 1.77 3.61
N ALA A 53 3.39 1.54 4.92
CA ALA A 53 3.33 0.18 5.46
C ALA A 53 2.03 -0.53 5.07
N VAL A 54 0.90 0.15 5.19
CA VAL A 54 -0.42 -0.45 4.92
C VAL A 54 -0.65 -0.63 3.42
N ILE A 55 -0.37 0.41 2.63
CA ILE A 55 -0.67 0.39 1.20
C ILE A 55 0.20 -0.60 0.44
N TYR A 56 1.47 -0.71 0.82
CA TYR A 56 2.45 -1.50 0.07
C TYR A 56 2.95 -2.74 0.83
N ASN A 57 2.37 -3.06 1.98
CA ASN A 57 2.80 -4.18 2.83
C ASN A 57 4.28 -4.08 3.24
N VAL A 58 4.74 -2.86 3.46
CA VAL A 58 6.10 -2.60 3.94
C VAL A 58 6.11 -2.73 5.46
N ARG A 59 7.17 -3.34 6.00
CA ARG A 59 7.31 -3.44 7.45
C ARG A 59 7.71 -2.09 8.03
N GLU A 60 6.94 -1.62 9.02
CA GLU A 60 7.28 -0.36 9.71
C GLU A 60 8.68 -0.43 10.32
N GLU A 61 9.05 -1.60 10.83
CA GLU A 61 10.37 -1.82 11.40
C GLU A 61 11.48 -1.58 10.38
N TYR A 62 11.26 -1.99 9.12
CA TYR A 62 12.22 -1.67 8.06
C TYR A 62 12.33 -0.18 7.85
N LEU A 63 11.20 0.54 7.76
CA LEU A 63 11.23 1.99 7.53
C LEU A 63 11.91 2.73 8.67
N LYS A 64 11.66 2.33 9.90
CA LYS A 64 12.18 3.02 11.08
C LYS A 64 13.65 2.70 11.38
N SER A 65 14.07 1.46 11.18
CA SER A 65 15.40 1.01 11.62
C SER A 65 16.24 0.35 10.54
N GLY A 66 15.67 0.09 9.36
CA GLY A 66 16.39 -0.57 8.27
C GLY A 66 16.47 -2.08 8.38
N LYS A 67 15.74 -2.70 9.30
CA LYS A 67 15.74 -4.15 9.47
C LYS A 67 14.99 -4.85 8.36
N GLU A 68 15.67 -5.66 7.59
CA GLU A 68 15.04 -6.46 6.53
C GLU A 68 14.25 -7.62 7.11
N PRO A 69 13.28 -8.17 6.37
CA PRO A 69 12.93 -7.82 4.99
C PRO A 69 12.10 -6.54 4.88
N ILE A 70 12.08 -5.97 3.67
CA ILE A 70 11.33 -4.74 3.38
C ILE A 70 9.83 -4.98 3.49
N PHE A 71 9.37 -6.06 2.85
CA PHE A 71 7.94 -6.36 2.76
C PHE A 71 7.54 -7.45 3.75
N SER A 72 6.34 -7.30 4.32
CA SER A 72 5.78 -8.32 5.21
C SER A 72 5.51 -9.62 4.47
N LYS A 73 5.13 -9.50 3.21
CA LYS A 73 4.84 -10.61 2.30
C LYS A 73 5.35 -10.24 0.93
N ALA A 74 5.46 -11.22 0.04
CA ALA A 74 5.68 -10.92 -1.37
C ALA A 74 4.55 -9.99 -1.85
N PRO A 75 4.85 -8.99 -2.71
CA PRO A 75 3.80 -8.11 -3.21
C PRO A 75 2.69 -8.92 -3.86
N ASP A 76 1.44 -8.59 -3.51
CA ASP A 76 0.29 -9.25 -4.11
C ASP A 76 0.02 -8.63 -5.48
N LEU A 77 0.53 -9.27 -6.52
CA LEU A 77 0.39 -8.77 -7.89
C LEU A 77 -1.06 -8.69 -8.33
N LYS A 78 -1.92 -9.59 -7.83
CA LYS A 78 -3.35 -9.55 -8.14
C LYS A 78 -4.00 -8.32 -7.55
N LEU A 79 -3.65 -7.98 -6.31
CA LEU A 79 -4.15 -6.78 -5.65
C LEU A 79 -3.70 -5.53 -6.38
N GLN A 80 -2.43 -5.44 -6.75
CA GLN A 80 -1.90 -4.27 -7.47
C GLN A 80 -2.60 -4.10 -8.82
N LYS A 81 -2.81 -5.20 -9.55
CA LYS A 81 -3.52 -5.17 -10.82
C LYS A 81 -4.96 -4.69 -10.62
N MET A 82 -5.64 -5.19 -9.60
CA MET A 82 -7.01 -4.79 -9.28
C MET A 82 -7.09 -3.30 -8.98
N ILE A 83 -6.18 -2.78 -8.17
CA ILE A 83 -6.15 -1.36 -7.82
C ILE A 83 -5.99 -0.50 -9.08
N GLY A 84 -5.06 -0.87 -9.96
CA GLY A 84 -4.83 -0.15 -11.19
C GLY A 84 -6.06 -0.10 -12.09
N ILE A 85 -6.72 -1.24 -12.27
CA ILE A 85 -7.94 -1.31 -13.08
C ILE A 85 -9.07 -0.52 -12.42
N PHE A 86 -9.24 -0.67 -11.11
CA PHE A 86 -10.28 0.02 -10.35
C PHE A 86 -10.18 1.53 -10.47
N GLN A 87 -8.97 2.08 -10.40
CA GLN A 87 -8.76 3.52 -10.49
C GLN A 87 -9.18 4.09 -11.86
N GLU A 88 -9.15 3.28 -12.91
CA GLU A 88 -9.52 3.71 -14.26
C GLU A 88 -11.03 3.65 -14.52
N LEU A 89 -11.80 3.02 -13.64
CA LEU A 89 -13.23 2.87 -13.83
C LEU A 89 -13.99 4.16 -13.50
N PRO A 90 -15.12 4.43 -14.20
CA PRO A 90 -16.05 5.47 -13.78
C PRO A 90 -16.63 5.19 -12.39
N ASP A 91 -17.08 6.24 -11.70
CA ASP A 91 -17.53 6.13 -10.31
C ASP A 91 -18.68 5.13 -10.11
N ASP A 92 -19.66 5.10 -11.02
CA ASP A 92 -20.76 4.15 -10.93
C ASP A 92 -20.29 2.70 -11.08
N TYR A 93 -19.26 2.46 -11.90
CA TYR A 93 -18.66 1.13 -12.01
C TYR A 93 -17.88 0.76 -10.77
N LYS A 94 -17.21 1.73 -10.16
CA LYS A 94 -16.51 1.51 -8.89
C LYS A 94 -17.46 1.04 -7.80
N ASP A 95 -18.65 1.66 -7.73
CA ASP A 95 -19.68 1.27 -6.79
C ASP A 95 -20.15 -0.16 -7.02
N CYS A 96 -20.34 -0.55 -8.29
CA CYS A 96 -20.69 -1.92 -8.63
C CYS A 96 -19.62 -2.93 -8.17
N VAL A 97 -18.36 -2.60 -8.40
CA VAL A 97 -17.24 -3.47 -7.99
C VAL A 97 -17.24 -3.64 -6.47
N LEU A 98 -17.42 -2.55 -5.73
CA LEU A 98 -17.47 -2.61 -4.27
C LEU A 98 -18.61 -3.50 -3.78
N GLN A 99 -19.79 -3.39 -4.39
CA GLN A 99 -20.92 -4.25 -4.04
C GLN A 99 -20.61 -5.73 -4.26
N GLN A 100 -19.97 -6.05 -5.38
CA GLN A 100 -19.57 -7.43 -5.67
C GLN A 100 -18.57 -7.97 -4.65
N ILE A 101 -17.60 -7.16 -4.29
CA ILE A 101 -16.61 -7.54 -3.27
C ILE A 101 -17.29 -7.80 -1.93
N GLU A 102 -18.21 -6.91 -1.53
CA GLU A 102 -18.96 -7.08 -0.29
C GLU A 102 -19.79 -8.36 -0.28
N GLN A 103 -20.43 -8.68 -1.41
CA GLN A 103 -21.19 -9.92 -1.53
C GLN A 103 -20.30 -11.15 -1.41
N LEU A 104 -19.15 -11.13 -2.05
CA LEU A 104 -18.19 -12.23 -1.95
C LEU A 104 -17.72 -12.43 -0.51
N LYS A 105 -17.47 -11.33 0.21
CA LYS A 105 -17.09 -11.37 1.61
C LYS A 105 -18.19 -12.04 2.45
N LYS A 106 -19.45 -11.68 2.22
CA LYS A 106 -20.59 -12.27 2.92
C LYS A 106 -20.71 -13.77 2.67
N LEU A 107 -20.51 -14.18 1.42
CA LEU A 107 -20.55 -15.60 1.07
C LEU A 107 -19.46 -16.38 1.80
N ARG A 108 -18.26 -15.82 1.86
CA ARG A 108 -17.16 -16.46 2.58
C ARG A 108 -17.46 -16.62 4.07
N ILE A 109 -18.03 -15.59 4.69
CA ILE A 109 -18.40 -15.64 6.11
C ILE A 109 -19.41 -16.74 6.36
N LYS A 110 -20.43 -16.87 5.49
CA LYS A 110 -21.41 -17.95 5.58
C LYS A 110 -20.78 -19.33 5.45
N THR A 111 -19.86 -19.49 4.50
CA THR A 111 -19.18 -20.74 4.27
C THR A 111 -18.32 -21.13 5.47
N ASP A 112 -17.58 -20.18 6.01
CA ASP A 112 -16.73 -20.39 7.19
C ASP A 112 -17.58 -20.78 8.41
N SER A 113 -18.74 -20.11 8.60
CA SER A 113 -19.66 -20.41 9.69
C SER A 113 -20.22 -21.84 9.57
N LYS A 114 -20.59 -22.25 8.36
CA LYS A 114 -21.06 -23.63 8.11
C LYS A 114 -19.97 -24.64 8.39
N THR A 115 -18.76 -24.37 7.97
CA THR A 115 -17.62 -25.25 8.20
C THR A 115 -17.35 -25.40 9.70
N ASN A 116 -17.44 -24.30 10.44
CA ASN A 116 -17.24 -24.32 11.89
C ASN A 116 -18.34 -25.07 12.62
N ASN A 117 -19.57 -25.05 12.08
CA ASN A 117 -20.72 -25.73 12.70
C ASN A 117 -20.71 -27.24 12.46
N ILE A 118 -19.99 -27.70 11.46
CA ILE A 118 -19.92 -29.14 11.12
C ILE A 118 -18.97 -29.89 12.07
N LYS A 119 -18.15 -29.16 12.76
CA LYS A 119 -17.32 -29.73 13.80
C LYS A 119 -18.16 -30.09 15.02
#